data_1779720062b6482c79be18f109cb0be8
#
_entry.id   1779720062b6482c79be18f109cb0be8
#
_cell.length_a   1.000
_cell.length_b   1.000
_cell.length_c   1.000
_cell.angle_alpha   90.00
_cell.angle_beta   90.00
_cell.angle_gamma   90.00
#
_symmetry.space_group_name_H-M   'P 1'
#
loop_
_entity.id
_entity.type
_entity.pdbx_description
1 polymer ?
#
loop_
_entity_poly.entity_id
_entity_poly.type
_entity_poly.pdbx_seq_one_letter_code
_entity_poly.pdbx_strand_id
1 'polypeptide(L)'
;MERLERIFGLREAGSTVGTELRAGATTFLTLSYILFVNPQILSQAGLPREDVVVATAIASATATLLMGLWANLPIALAPGMGLNAYFTFGVVGAMGVDWRIALAAVFIEGVLFLILAVTGARSALVGAIPAQIKVATMAGIGLFLAMIGLQSAGVVVDHADTLVGLGDLSAPSTLLALAGLVLMAALMTRRLRGGILYGILIVAGTAWISGISPAPESILTIPSLPRETLFALDFHGLLTGKMLSVILAFLFVDFFDTAGTLIGVGRLAGFVDEQGRLTRANRAFTADAVGTSVGALLGTSTVTSYVESATGVEEGGRTGLTAVSVAILFLLSLFFTPLLVAVPAIATAPALILVGALMMRGSKDLDWKAPDQAVPALLTIAGMPFTYSIANGITLGLVSFVLIRVLAGRYREVHPLMYLLSGLLIAFYALR
;
A
#
# COMPACT_ATOMS: atom_id res chain seq x y z
N MET A 1 -5.90 -23.79 -25.37
CA MET A 1 -6.87 -23.93 -24.24
C MET A 1 -6.46 -25.02 -23.28
N GLU A 2 -6.10 -26.24 -23.75
CA GLU A 2 -5.67 -27.35 -22.88
C GLU A 2 -4.46 -27.02 -21.97
N ARG A 3 -3.49 -26.24 -22.46
CA ARG A 3 -2.34 -25.81 -21.62
C ARG A 3 -2.75 -24.90 -20.45
N LEU A 4 -3.66 -23.96 -20.69
CA LEU A 4 -4.16 -23.07 -19.63
C LEU A 4 -4.99 -23.86 -18.61
N GLU A 5 -5.79 -24.81 -19.07
CA GLU A 5 -6.54 -25.70 -18.20
C GLU A 5 -5.60 -26.49 -17.26
N ARG A 6 -4.52 -27.06 -17.81
CA ARG A 6 -3.55 -27.85 -17.03
C ARG A 6 -2.81 -27.01 -15.99
N ILE A 7 -2.51 -25.74 -16.32
CA ILE A 7 -1.76 -24.84 -15.42
C ILE A 7 -2.66 -24.29 -14.31
N PHE A 8 -3.87 -23.84 -14.66
CA PHE A 8 -4.71 -23.07 -13.74
C PHE A 8 -5.88 -23.85 -13.14
N GLY A 9 -6.27 -25.02 -13.71
CA GLY A 9 -7.41 -25.80 -13.22
C GLY A 9 -8.75 -25.09 -13.39
N LEU A 10 -8.96 -24.44 -14.54
CA LEU A 10 -10.12 -23.56 -14.77
C LEU A 10 -11.46 -24.27 -14.55
N ARG A 11 -11.60 -25.51 -15.04
CA ARG A 11 -12.83 -26.31 -14.91
C ARG A 11 -13.09 -26.70 -13.47
N GLU A 12 -12.04 -27.10 -12.73
CA GLU A 12 -12.13 -27.45 -11.32
C GLU A 12 -12.53 -26.23 -10.49
N ALA A 13 -12.04 -25.03 -10.88
CA ALA A 13 -12.41 -23.76 -10.26
C ALA A 13 -13.77 -23.22 -10.70
N GLY A 14 -14.49 -23.91 -11.61
CA GLY A 14 -15.76 -23.43 -12.15
C GLY A 14 -15.67 -22.15 -12.97
N SER A 15 -14.52 -21.89 -13.61
CA SER A 15 -14.23 -20.67 -14.36
C SER A 15 -13.91 -20.95 -15.83
N THR A 16 -13.80 -19.91 -16.63
CA THR A 16 -13.43 -19.96 -18.05
C THR A 16 -12.34 -18.93 -18.35
N VAL A 17 -11.57 -19.13 -19.43
CA VAL A 17 -10.56 -18.15 -19.86
C VAL A 17 -11.17 -16.75 -20.01
N GLY A 18 -12.35 -16.64 -20.64
CA GLY A 18 -13.02 -15.34 -20.83
C GLY A 18 -13.42 -14.68 -19.50
N THR A 19 -13.85 -15.45 -18.51
CA THR A 19 -14.17 -14.96 -17.17
C THR A 19 -12.91 -14.46 -16.46
N GLU A 20 -11.84 -15.23 -16.48
CA GLU A 20 -10.57 -14.85 -15.84
C GLU A 20 -9.95 -13.59 -16.47
N LEU A 21 -9.99 -13.46 -17.81
CA LEU A 21 -9.51 -12.25 -18.49
C LEU A 21 -10.34 -11.01 -18.14
N ARG A 22 -11.67 -11.14 -18.08
CA ARG A 22 -12.54 -10.03 -17.63
C ARG A 22 -12.27 -9.66 -16.18
N ALA A 23 -12.14 -10.66 -15.31
CA ALA A 23 -11.81 -10.47 -13.91
C ALA A 23 -10.46 -9.74 -13.75
N GLY A 24 -9.44 -10.14 -14.52
CA GLY A 24 -8.15 -9.48 -14.54
C GLY A 24 -8.22 -8.02 -15.03
N ALA A 25 -8.95 -7.78 -16.11
CA ALA A 25 -9.17 -6.40 -16.60
C ALA A 25 -9.90 -5.54 -15.57
N THR A 26 -10.91 -6.08 -14.89
CA THR A 26 -11.65 -5.38 -13.82
C THR A 26 -10.73 -5.07 -12.63
N THR A 27 -9.94 -6.04 -12.18
CA THR A 27 -8.94 -5.82 -11.12
C THR A 27 -7.94 -4.75 -11.54
N PHE A 28 -7.38 -4.82 -12.74
CA PHE A 28 -6.44 -3.81 -13.23
C PHE A 28 -7.05 -2.42 -13.26
N LEU A 29 -8.25 -2.24 -13.78
CA LEU A 29 -8.94 -0.96 -13.84
C LEU A 29 -9.14 -0.35 -12.44
N THR A 30 -9.40 -1.17 -11.42
CA THR A 30 -9.62 -0.69 -10.06
C THR A 30 -8.35 -0.34 -9.32
N LEU A 31 -7.21 -0.99 -9.61
CA LEU A 31 -5.94 -0.76 -8.92
C LEU A 31 -4.93 0.05 -9.74
N SER A 32 -5.19 0.32 -11.04
CA SER A 32 -4.25 1.02 -11.94
C SER A 32 -3.92 2.46 -11.52
N TYR A 33 -4.70 3.05 -10.61
CA TYR A 33 -4.40 4.35 -10.01
C TYR A 33 -3.01 4.36 -9.36
N ILE A 34 -2.46 3.20 -8.95
CA ILE A 34 -1.14 3.08 -8.36
C ILE A 34 -0.02 3.54 -9.31
N LEU A 35 -0.23 3.38 -10.63
CA LEU A 35 0.71 3.83 -11.65
C LEU A 35 0.88 5.37 -11.69
N PHE A 36 -0.06 6.09 -11.11
CA PHE A 36 -0.03 7.55 -10.99
C PHE A 36 0.39 7.97 -9.58
N VAL A 37 -0.20 7.34 -8.58
CA VAL A 37 -0.07 7.76 -7.18
C VAL A 37 1.27 7.35 -6.59
N ASN A 38 1.78 6.15 -6.88
CA ASN A 38 3.07 5.73 -6.36
C ASN A 38 4.23 6.62 -6.84
N PRO A 39 4.36 6.92 -8.16
CA PRO A 39 5.37 7.87 -8.62
C PRO A 39 5.20 9.28 -8.04
N GLN A 40 3.96 9.72 -7.84
CA GLN A 40 3.68 11.01 -7.21
C GLN A 40 4.18 11.09 -5.77
N ILE A 41 4.06 10.02 -5.00
CA ILE A 41 4.52 9.96 -3.62
C ILE A 41 6.05 9.84 -3.58
N LEU A 42 6.62 8.83 -4.25
CA LEU A 42 8.05 8.54 -4.16
C LEU A 42 8.94 9.63 -4.79
N SER A 43 8.45 10.37 -5.78
CA SER A 43 9.19 11.50 -6.35
C SER A 43 9.41 12.64 -5.32
N GLN A 44 8.57 12.76 -4.31
CA GLN A 44 8.79 13.72 -3.21
C GLN A 44 9.95 13.31 -2.29
N ALA A 45 10.37 12.05 -2.34
CA ALA A 45 11.60 11.57 -1.70
C ALA A 45 12.85 11.78 -2.57
N GLY A 46 12.71 12.40 -3.76
CA GLY A 46 13.82 12.66 -4.68
C GLY A 46 14.08 11.57 -5.71
N LEU A 47 13.23 10.54 -5.81
CA LEU A 47 13.34 9.54 -6.87
C LEU A 47 12.84 10.12 -8.20
N PRO A 48 13.52 9.84 -9.35
CA PRO A 48 13.05 10.24 -10.67
C PRO A 48 11.68 9.65 -10.98
N ARG A 49 10.72 10.50 -11.28
CA ARG A 49 9.32 10.11 -11.45
C ARG A 49 9.10 9.08 -12.56
N GLU A 50 9.81 9.25 -13.69
CA GLU A 50 9.75 8.31 -14.81
C GLU A 50 10.23 6.91 -14.40
N ASP A 51 11.39 6.84 -13.72
CA ASP A 51 11.93 5.58 -13.22
C ASP A 51 10.97 4.89 -12.26
N VAL A 52 10.31 5.65 -11.37
CA VAL A 52 9.33 5.09 -10.41
C VAL A 52 8.09 4.56 -11.14
N VAL A 53 7.61 5.21 -12.22
CA VAL A 53 6.51 4.67 -13.06
C VAL A 53 6.89 3.30 -13.60
N VAL A 54 8.08 3.20 -14.19
CA VAL A 54 8.57 1.96 -14.78
C VAL A 54 8.80 0.89 -13.72
N ALA A 55 9.46 1.25 -12.60
CA ALA A 55 9.67 0.36 -11.46
C ALA A 55 8.34 -0.16 -10.89
N THR A 56 7.33 0.71 -10.74
CA THR A 56 5.98 0.34 -10.29
C THR A 56 5.35 -0.70 -11.19
N ALA A 57 5.35 -0.47 -12.50
CA ALA A 57 4.73 -1.37 -13.46
C ALA A 57 5.42 -2.74 -13.51
N ILE A 58 6.77 -2.76 -13.56
CA ILE A 58 7.55 -4.02 -13.64
C ILE A 58 7.47 -4.79 -12.32
N ALA A 59 7.62 -4.13 -11.17
CA ALA A 59 7.52 -4.78 -9.86
C ALA A 59 6.13 -5.38 -9.64
N SER A 60 5.07 -4.61 -9.93
CA SER A 60 3.68 -5.08 -9.86
C SER A 60 3.44 -6.27 -10.78
N ALA A 61 3.90 -6.20 -12.03
CA ALA A 61 3.78 -7.30 -12.98
C ALA A 61 4.50 -8.56 -12.49
N THR A 62 5.73 -8.42 -12.01
CA THR A 62 6.55 -9.55 -11.54
C THR A 62 5.91 -10.24 -10.33
N ALA A 63 5.54 -9.47 -9.32
CA ALA A 63 4.89 -10.00 -8.11
C ALA A 63 3.54 -10.66 -8.42
N THR A 64 2.74 -10.01 -9.28
CA THR A 64 1.43 -10.52 -9.69
C THR A 64 1.55 -11.76 -10.58
N LEU A 65 2.57 -11.86 -11.44
CA LEU A 65 2.88 -13.09 -12.21
C LEU A 65 3.24 -14.24 -11.27
N LEU A 66 4.07 -14.00 -10.26
CA LEU A 66 4.40 -15.03 -9.26
C LEU A 66 3.17 -15.48 -8.49
N MET A 67 2.30 -14.55 -8.10
CA MET A 67 1.03 -14.86 -7.44
C MET A 67 0.14 -15.71 -8.34
N GLY A 68 0.05 -15.38 -9.62
CA GLY A 68 -0.76 -16.10 -10.61
C GLY A 68 -0.20 -17.46 -10.99
N LEU A 69 1.08 -17.55 -11.34
CA LEU A 69 1.68 -18.76 -11.88
C LEU A 69 2.07 -19.76 -10.79
N TRP A 70 2.52 -19.29 -9.63
CA TRP A 70 3.02 -20.17 -8.57
C TRP A 70 2.01 -20.42 -7.46
N ALA A 71 1.36 -19.36 -6.95
CA ALA A 71 0.32 -19.54 -5.94
C ALA A 71 -1.02 -19.91 -6.55
N ASN A 72 -1.25 -19.64 -7.83
CA ASN A 72 -2.52 -19.81 -8.55
C ASN A 72 -3.70 -19.17 -7.80
N LEU A 73 -3.52 -17.89 -7.44
CA LEU A 73 -4.52 -17.08 -6.75
C LEU A 73 -4.90 -15.86 -7.62
N PRO A 74 -6.17 -15.44 -7.64
CA PRO A 74 -6.66 -14.30 -8.44
C PRO A 74 -6.38 -12.95 -7.72
N ILE A 75 -5.16 -12.77 -7.23
CA ILE A 75 -4.78 -11.61 -6.41
C ILE A 75 -3.65 -10.84 -7.09
N ALA A 76 -3.84 -9.55 -7.26
CA ALA A 76 -2.85 -8.64 -7.80
C ALA A 76 -2.01 -8.02 -6.69
N LEU A 77 -0.75 -7.72 -7.00
CA LEU A 77 0.21 -7.06 -6.13
C LEU A 77 0.72 -5.79 -6.78
N ALA A 78 0.97 -4.78 -5.95
CA ALA A 78 1.56 -3.51 -6.38
C ALA A 78 2.19 -2.80 -5.16
N PRO A 79 2.96 -1.70 -5.35
CA PRO A 79 3.52 -0.95 -4.22
C PRO A 79 2.47 -0.48 -3.23
N GLY A 80 2.70 -0.77 -1.93
CA GLY A 80 1.76 -0.49 -0.86
C GLY A 80 1.67 1.00 -0.53
N MET A 81 0.48 1.60 -0.66
CA MET A 81 0.28 3.04 -0.50
C MET A 81 0.75 3.58 0.86
N GLY A 82 0.45 2.88 1.94
CA GLY A 82 0.89 3.26 3.28
C GLY A 82 2.39 3.20 3.44
N LEU A 83 3.01 2.15 2.91
CA LEU A 83 4.46 1.94 2.96
C LEU A 83 5.20 2.96 2.08
N ASN A 84 4.63 3.35 0.93
CA ASN A 84 5.15 4.43 0.09
C ASN A 84 5.18 5.77 0.86
N ALA A 85 4.10 6.07 1.57
CA ALA A 85 4.02 7.27 2.40
C ALA A 85 5.01 7.22 3.57
N TYR A 86 5.17 6.07 4.22
CA TYR A 86 6.19 5.89 5.26
C TYR A 86 7.61 6.03 4.72
N PHE A 87 7.89 5.43 3.56
CA PHE A 87 9.17 5.59 2.86
C PHE A 87 9.49 7.07 2.62
N THR A 88 8.56 7.79 1.98
CA THR A 88 8.77 9.15 1.51
C THR A 88 8.80 10.16 2.65
N PHE A 89 7.76 10.18 3.47
CA PHE A 89 7.58 11.22 4.47
C PHE A 89 8.21 10.86 5.81
N GLY A 90 8.14 9.58 6.21
CA GLY A 90 8.70 9.11 7.46
C GLY A 90 10.21 8.94 7.39
N VAL A 91 10.68 8.11 6.46
CA VAL A 91 12.11 7.71 6.42
C VAL A 91 12.95 8.78 5.71
N VAL A 92 12.61 9.13 4.49
CA VAL A 92 13.40 10.12 3.73
C VAL A 92 13.15 11.53 4.27
N GLY A 93 11.89 11.97 4.37
CA GLY A 93 11.54 13.33 4.78
C GLY A 93 11.89 13.62 6.24
N ALA A 94 11.21 12.97 7.19
CA ALA A 94 11.34 13.31 8.62
C ALA A 94 12.65 12.83 9.25
N MET A 95 13.19 11.66 8.81
CA MET A 95 14.45 11.15 9.35
C MET A 95 15.69 11.63 8.58
N GLY A 96 15.53 12.28 7.42
CA GLY A 96 16.63 12.78 6.59
C GLY A 96 17.50 11.67 5.99
N VAL A 97 16.94 10.48 5.75
CA VAL A 97 17.66 9.34 5.20
C VAL A 97 17.67 9.44 3.67
N ASP A 98 18.81 9.21 3.03
CA ASP A 98 18.87 9.13 1.56
C ASP A 98 17.94 8.02 1.05
N TRP A 99 17.24 8.28 -0.05
CA TRP A 99 16.29 7.32 -0.61
C TRP A 99 16.95 6.00 -1.05
N ARG A 100 18.25 5.99 -1.38
CA ARG A 100 19.00 4.77 -1.71
C ARG A 100 19.17 3.87 -0.49
N ILE A 101 19.43 4.47 0.68
CA ILE A 101 19.48 3.75 1.96
C ILE A 101 18.08 3.25 2.34
N ALA A 102 17.05 4.04 2.10
CA ALA A 102 15.67 3.64 2.34
C ALA A 102 15.25 2.46 1.42
N LEU A 103 15.65 2.45 0.14
CA LEU A 103 15.46 1.30 -0.77
C LEU A 103 16.21 0.06 -0.29
N ALA A 104 17.44 0.22 0.21
CA ALA A 104 18.21 -0.90 0.78
C ALA A 104 17.51 -1.46 2.04
N ALA A 105 16.88 -0.61 2.87
CA ALA A 105 16.06 -1.06 4.00
C ALA A 105 14.84 -1.87 3.55
N VAL A 106 14.14 -1.44 2.50
CA VAL A 106 13.02 -2.19 1.87
C VAL A 106 13.52 -3.52 1.31
N PHE A 107 14.68 -3.55 0.66
CA PHE A 107 15.26 -4.79 0.15
C PHE A 107 15.55 -5.80 1.28
N ILE A 108 16.19 -5.33 2.37
CA ILE A 108 16.46 -6.19 3.55
C ILE A 108 15.15 -6.67 4.18
N GLU A 109 14.16 -5.80 4.29
CA GLU A 109 12.81 -6.16 4.75
C GLU A 109 12.23 -7.27 3.90
N GLY A 110 12.22 -7.13 2.57
CA GLY A 110 11.71 -8.14 1.65
C GLY A 110 12.44 -9.49 1.77
N VAL A 111 13.76 -9.49 1.97
CA VAL A 111 14.55 -10.71 2.23
C VAL A 111 14.16 -11.35 3.58
N LEU A 112 14.01 -10.55 4.64
CA LEU A 112 13.54 -11.04 5.94
C LEU A 112 12.13 -11.62 5.83
N PHE A 113 11.24 -10.95 5.10
CA PHE A 113 9.90 -11.44 4.86
C PHE A 113 9.90 -12.75 4.08
N LEU A 114 10.76 -12.89 3.07
CA LEU A 114 10.95 -14.13 2.32
C LEU A 114 11.37 -15.28 3.25
N ILE A 115 12.33 -15.05 4.15
CA ILE A 115 12.76 -16.05 5.14
C ILE A 115 11.58 -16.46 6.02
N LEU A 116 10.79 -15.51 6.53
CA LEU A 116 9.60 -15.79 7.35
C LEU A 116 8.52 -16.55 6.58
N ALA A 117 8.33 -16.23 5.28
CA ALA A 117 7.35 -16.89 4.42
C ALA A 117 7.72 -18.37 4.16
N VAL A 118 8.99 -18.64 3.88
CA VAL A 118 9.50 -19.99 3.55
C VAL A 118 9.58 -20.87 4.82
N THR A 119 10.05 -20.31 5.94
CA THR A 119 10.21 -21.07 7.22
C THR A 119 8.89 -21.31 7.95
N GLY A 120 7.83 -20.60 7.60
CA GLY A 120 6.53 -20.69 8.28
C GLY A 120 6.49 -20.00 9.65
N ALA A 121 7.57 -19.32 10.07
CA ALA A 121 7.66 -18.61 11.37
C ALA A 121 6.66 -17.44 11.47
N ARG A 122 6.07 -17.03 10.36
CA ARG A 122 5.05 -15.97 10.29
C ARG A 122 3.83 -16.23 11.20
N SER A 123 3.43 -17.50 11.41
CA SER A 123 2.25 -17.83 12.22
C SER A 123 2.40 -17.38 13.68
N ALA A 124 3.63 -17.40 14.20
CA ALA A 124 3.94 -16.89 15.52
C ALA A 124 3.83 -15.36 15.60
N LEU A 125 4.25 -14.66 14.56
CA LEU A 125 4.16 -13.17 14.46
C LEU A 125 2.70 -12.71 14.38
N VAL A 126 1.87 -13.35 13.55
CA VAL A 126 0.44 -13.00 13.42
C VAL A 126 -0.29 -13.08 14.76
N GLY A 127 0.00 -14.12 15.57
CA GLY A 127 -0.64 -14.35 16.85
C GLY A 127 -0.20 -13.39 17.96
N ALA A 128 0.99 -12.79 17.83
CA ALA A 128 1.58 -11.98 18.90
C ALA A 128 0.98 -10.57 19.02
N ILE A 129 0.63 -9.94 17.91
CA ILE A 129 0.10 -8.56 17.91
C ILE A 129 -1.43 -8.58 17.99
N PRO A 130 -2.03 -7.82 18.93
CA PRO A 130 -3.48 -7.74 19.10
C PRO A 130 -4.19 -7.24 17.83
N ALA A 131 -5.36 -7.81 17.55
CA ALA A 131 -6.16 -7.45 16.39
C ALA A 131 -6.49 -5.94 16.34
N GLN A 132 -6.71 -5.33 17.50
CA GLN A 132 -7.00 -3.90 17.64
C GLN A 132 -5.88 -3.02 17.12
N ILE A 133 -4.61 -3.36 17.42
CA ILE A 133 -3.45 -2.60 16.96
C ILE A 133 -3.30 -2.72 15.42
N LYS A 134 -3.55 -3.91 14.86
CA LYS A 134 -3.55 -4.11 13.40
C LYS A 134 -4.60 -3.25 12.71
N VAL A 135 -5.83 -3.28 13.20
CA VAL A 135 -6.95 -2.47 12.67
C VAL A 135 -6.66 -0.99 12.83
N ALA A 136 -6.17 -0.56 13.99
CA ALA A 136 -5.80 0.83 14.25
C ALA A 136 -4.66 1.30 13.32
N THR A 137 -3.67 0.43 13.04
CA THR A 137 -2.58 0.73 12.11
C THR A 137 -3.11 0.98 10.71
N MET A 138 -3.98 0.11 10.18
CA MET A 138 -4.59 0.31 8.85
C MET A 138 -5.41 1.60 8.79
N ALA A 139 -6.21 1.88 9.82
CA ALA A 139 -6.99 3.11 9.89
C ALA A 139 -6.10 4.36 10.00
N GLY A 140 -5.01 4.28 10.77
CA GLY A 140 -4.03 5.37 10.91
C GLY A 140 -3.30 5.68 9.60
N ILE A 141 -2.88 4.64 8.87
CA ILE A 141 -2.31 4.78 7.52
C ILE A 141 -3.33 5.44 6.59
N GLY A 142 -4.61 5.03 6.66
CA GLY A 142 -5.67 5.63 5.88
C GLY A 142 -5.85 7.12 6.17
N LEU A 143 -5.87 7.51 7.43
CA LEU A 143 -5.96 8.91 7.84
C LEU A 143 -4.72 9.72 7.40
N PHE A 144 -3.55 9.11 7.47
CA PHE A 144 -2.29 9.71 7.01
C PHE A 144 -2.30 9.96 5.49
N LEU A 145 -2.75 8.99 4.70
CA LEU A 145 -2.92 9.16 3.25
C LEU A 145 -3.94 10.25 2.91
N ALA A 146 -5.06 10.30 3.64
CA ALA A 146 -6.06 11.36 3.47
C ALA A 146 -5.47 12.74 3.77
N MET A 147 -4.65 12.88 4.81
CA MET A 147 -3.93 14.12 5.14
C MET A 147 -3.01 14.55 3.99
N ILE A 148 -2.20 13.63 3.46
CA ILE A 148 -1.33 13.90 2.30
C ILE A 148 -2.16 14.31 1.08
N GLY A 149 -3.29 13.63 0.83
CA GLY A 149 -4.20 13.97 -0.25
C GLY A 149 -4.79 15.37 -0.09
N LEU A 150 -5.22 15.74 1.11
CA LEU A 150 -5.76 17.08 1.41
C LEU A 150 -4.70 18.18 1.24
N GLN A 151 -3.44 17.91 1.61
CA GLN A 151 -2.32 18.82 1.39
C GLN A 151 -2.01 18.96 -0.11
N SER A 152 -1.94 17.86 -0.83
CA SER A 152 -1.69 17.86 -2.29
C SER A 152 -2.83 18.52 -3.07
N ALA A 153 -4.04 18.51 -2.54
CA ALA A 153 -5.21 19.21 -3.09
C ALA A 153 -5.23 20.72 -2.74
N GLY A 154 -4.34 21.19 -1.86
CA GLY A 154 -4.33 22.57 -1.39
C GLY A 154 -5.46 22.91 -0.40
N VAL A 155 -6.14 21.90 0.16
CA VAL A 155 -7.21 22.09 1.17
C VAL A 155 -6.62 22.28 2.55
N VAL A 156 -5.58 21.51 2.89
CA VAL A 156 -4.82 21.66 4.14
C VAL A 156 -3.47 22.27 3.81
N VAL A 157 -3.13 23.35 4.50
CA VAL A 157 -1.86 24.06 4.33
C VAL A 157 -1.16 24.24 5.67
N ASP A 158 0.13 24.55 5.62
CA ASP A 158 0.92 24.89 6.82
C ASP A 158 0.39 26.17 7.47
N HIS A 159 0.35 26.21 8.80
CA HIS A 159 -0.05 27.37 9.58
C HIS A 159 0.77 27.47 10.88
N ALA A 160 1.45 28.56 11.07
CA ALA A 160 2.43 28.73 12.14
C ALA A 160 1.87 28.48 13.56
N ASP A 161 0.63 28.93 13.84
CA ASP A 161 0.04 28.85 15.18
C ASP A 161 -0.66 27.51 15.45
N THR A 162 -1.23 26.89 14.41
CA THR A 162 -2.09 25.69 14.54
C THR A 162 -1.50 24.44 13.87
N LEU A 163 -0.29 24.54 13.31
CA LEU A 163 0.42 23.54 12.51
C LEU A 163 -0.25 23.28 11.14
N VAL A 164 -1.57 23.29 11.10
CA VAL A 164 -2.34 23.13 9.86
C VAL A 164 -3.48 24.14 9.82
N GLY A 165 -3.80 24.64 8.64
CA GLY A 165 -4.88 25.58 8.37
C GLY A 165 -5.67 25.21 7.12
N LEU A 166 -6.77 25.91 6.88
CA LEU A 166 -7.55 25.80 5.66
C LEU A 166 -6.86 26.60 4.55
N GLY A 167 -6.60 25.98 3.41
CA GLY A 167 -6.04 26.62 2.23
C GLY A 167 -7.05 27.47 1.46
N ASP A 168 -6.63 28.03 0.36
CA ASP A 168 -7.50 28.80 -0.54
C ASP A 168 -8.40 27.86 -1.34
N LEU A 169 -9.65 27.73 -0.87
CA LEU A 169 -10.65 26.91 -1.55
C LEU A 169 -11.16 27.55 -2.87
N SER A 170 -10.86 28.82 -3.14
CA SER A 170 -11.24 29.50 -4.38
C SER A 170 -10.21 29.30 -5.49
N ALA A 171 -9.01 28.78 -5.16
CA ALA A 171 -7.97 28.52 -6.14
C ALA A 171 -8.46 27.47 -7.18
N PRO A 172 -8.26 27.71 -8.49
CA PRO A 172 -8.74 26.82 -9.55
C PRO A 172 -8.23 25.37 -9.40
N SER A 173 -6.99 25.18 -8.93
CA SER A 173 -6.39 23.87 -8.66
C SER A 173 -7.11 23.15 -7.53
N THR A 174 -7.40 23.85 -6.40
CA THR A 174 -8.10 23.28 -5.24
C THR A 174 -9.54 22.93 -5.60
N LEU A 175 -10.25 23.81 -6.32
CA LEU A 175 -11.62 23.55 -6.80
C LEU A 175 -11.66 22.31 -7.71
N LEU A 176 -10.70 22.19 -8.63
CA LEU A 176 -10.62 21.05 -9.53
C LEU A 176 -10.34 19.74 -8.78
N ALA A 177 -9.45 19.76 -7.78
CA ALA A 177 -9.20 18.60 -6.94
C ALA A 177 -10.45 18.19 -6.12
N LEU A 178 -11.16 19.16 -5.51
CA LEU A 178 -12.40 18.90 -4.78
C LEU A 178 -13.52 18.36 -5.69
N ALA A 179 -13.68 18.93 -6.88
CA ALA A 179 -14.62 18.43 -7.89
C ALA A 179 -14.26 16.99 -8.30
N GLY A 180 -12.96 16.70 -8.47
CA GLY A 180 -12.44 15.35 -8.71
C GLY A 180 -12.77 14.37 -7.60
N LEU A 181 -12.63 14.78 -6.33
CA LEU A 181 -13.01 13.97 -5.17
C LEU A 181 -14.49 13.60 -5.19
N VAL A 182 -15.35 14.59 -5.40
CA VAL A 182 -16.80 14.37 -5.49
C VAL A 182 -17.15 13.46 -6.66
N LEU A 183 -16.54 13.69 -7.83
CA LEU A 183 -16.74 12.86 -9.01
C LEU A 183 -16.34 11.40 -8.75
N MET A 184 -15.12 11.14 -8.24
CA MET A 184 -14.64 9.80 -7.94
C MET A 184 -15.54 9.09 -6.93
N ALA A 185 -15.94 9.78 -5.85
CA ALA A 185 -16.87 9.24 -4.86
C ALA A 185 -18.24 8.90 -5.47
N ALA A 186 -18.77 9.75 -6.38
CA ALA A 186 -20.00 9.49 -7.09
C ALA A 186 -19.91 8.28 -8.02
N LEU A 187 -18.79 8.14 -8.77
CA LEU A 187 -18.54 6.98 -9.63
C LEU A 187 -18.46 5.69 -8.83
N MET A 188 -17.78 5.72 -7.68
CA MET A 188 -17.70 4.57 -6.76
C MET A 188 -19.09 4.23 -6.16
N THR A 189 -19.88 5.22 -5.78
CA THR A 189 -21.25 5.02 -5.26
C THR A 189 -22.14 4.35 -6.31
N ARG A 190 -21.95 4.69 -7.58
CA ARG A 190 -22.61 4.04 -8.73
C ARG A 190 -22.03 2.67 -9.08
N ARG A 191 -21.08 2.18 -8.29
CA ARG A 191 -20.36 0.90 -8.53
C ARG A 191 -19.69 0.81 -9.89
N LEU A 192 -19.26 1.95 -10.47
CA LEU A 192 -18.50 1.95 -11.70
C LEU A 192 -17.09 1.48 -11.42
N ARG A 193 -16.71 0.36 -12.06
CA ARG A 193 -15.40 -0.25 -11.96
C ARG A 193 -14.34 0.69 -12.53
N GLY A 194 -13.25 0.90 -11.80
CA GLY A 194 -12.22 1.88 -12.21
C GLY A 194 -12.63 3.35 -11.98
N GLY A 195 -13.63 3.64 -11.12
CA GLY A 195 -14.10 5.00 -10.86
C GLY A 195 -12.99 5.95 -10.42
N ILE A 196 -11.99 5.48 -9.68
CA ILE A 196 -10.81 6.27 -9.31
C ILE A 196 -9.97 6.61 -10.55
N LEU A 197 -9.67 5.61 -11.40
CA LEU A 197 -8.92 5.82 -12.64
C LEU A 197 -9.59 6.85 -13.56
N TYR A 198 -10.89 6.67 -13.82
CA TYR A 198 -11.65 7.62 -14.65
C TYR A 198 -11.65 9.02 -14.06
N GLY A 199 -11.78 9.13 -12.74
CA GLY A 199 -11.70 10.41 -12.06
C GLY A 199 -10.33 11.07 -12.21
N ILE A 200 -9.23 10.33 -12.04
CA ILE A 200 -7.87 10.83 -12.28
C ILE A 200 -7.73 11.35 -13.72
N LEU A 201 -8.15 10.57 -14.71
CA LEU A 201 -8.02 10.93 -16.11
C LEU A 201 -8.87 12.17 -16.49
N ILE A 202 -10.09 12.27 -15.94
CA ILE A 202 -10.97 13.43 -16.16
C ILE A 202 -10.37 14.69 -15.53
N VAL A 203 -9.89 14.62 -14.28
CA VAL A 203 -9.26 15.76 -13.60
C VAL A 203 -7.97 16.16 -14.31
N ALA A 204 -7.11 15.21 -14.70
CA ALA A 204 -5.89 15.48 -15.43
C ALA A 204 -6.19 16.12 -16.80
N GLY A 205 -7.13 15.56 -17.56
CA GLY A 205 -7.55 16.11 -18.85
C GLY A 205 -8.11 17.54 -18.71
N THR A 206 -8.92 17.80 -17.68
CA THR A 206 -9.42 19.15 -17.39
C THR A 206 -8.27 20.10 -17.03
N ALA A 207 -7.29 19.66 -16.22
CA ALA A 207 -6.13 20.46 -15.85
C ALA A 207 -5.26 20.81 -17.05
N TRP A 208 -5.09 19.90 -18.01
CA TRP A 208 -4.35 20.13 -19.25
C TRP A 208 -5.08 21.10 -20.18
N ILE A 209 -6.39 20.91 -20.40
CA ILE A 209 -7.21 21.77 -21.27
C ILE A 209 -7.32 23.19 -20.72
N SER A 210 -7.46 23.33 -19.39
CA SER A 210 -7.57 24.64 -18.73
C SER A 210 -6.23 25.35 -18.51
N GLY A 211 -5.09 24.71 -18.86
CA GLY A 211 -3.76 25.28 -18.67
C GLY A 211 -3.28 25.31 -17.20
N ILE A 212 -4.00 24.66 -16.28
CA ILE A 212 -3.58 24.53 -14.86
C ILE A 212 -2.30 23.70 -14.76
N SER A 213 -2.12 22.72 -15.66
CA SER A 213 -0.94 21.86 -15.72
C SER A 213 -0.53 21.65 -17.19
N PRO A 214 0.78 21.46 -17.46
CA PRO A 214 1.24 21.16 -18.82
C PRO A 214 0.70 19.80 -19.29
N ALA A 215 0.25 19.74 -20.54
CA ALA A 215 -0.17 18.50 -21.17
C ALA A 215 1.05 17.61 -21.51
N PRO A 216 0.87 16.29 -21.63
CA PRO A 216 1.96 15.40 -22.05
C PRO A 216 2.41 15.72 -23.48
N GLU A 217 3.73 15.73 -23.70
CA GLU A 217 4.31 15.95 -25.05
C GLU A 217 4.04 14.76 -25.98
N SER A 218 3.92 13.56 -25.42
CA SER A 218 3.58 12.33 -26.13
C SER A 218 2.71 11.43 -25.25
N ILE A 219 1.91 10.58 -25.88
CA ILE A 219 1.05 9.61 -25.18
C ILE A 219 1.76 8.25 -25.08
N LEU A 220 2.54 7.90 -26.07
CA LEU A 220 3.18 6.59 -26.20
C LEU A 220 4.71 6.72 -26.27
N THR A 221 5.39 5.75 -25.68
CA THR A 221 6.84 5.58 -25.75
C THR A 221 7.22 4.12 -25.89
N ILE A 222 8.45 3.85 -26.32
CA ILE A 222 9.02 2.51 -26.23
C ILE A 222 9.48 2.31 -24.78
N PRO A 223 9.04 1.23 -24.10
CA PRO A 223 9.42 0.98 -22.71
C PRO A 223 10.95 0.89 -22.53
N SER A 224 11.46 1.55 -21.50
CA SER A 224 12.85 1.45 -21.07
C SER A 224 12.91 0.95 -19.63
N LEU A 225 14.05 0.39 -19.23
CA LEU A 225 14.29 0.09 -17.80
C LEU A 225 14.56 1.39 -17.03
N PRO A 226 14.32 1.42 -15.70
CA PRO A 226 14.72 2.54 -14.86
C PRO A 226 16.21 2.81 -15.01
N ARG A 227 16.61 4.06 -15.10
CA ARG A 227 18.02 4.43 -15.36
C ARG A 227 18.80 4.74 -14.08
N GLU A 228 18.19 5.54 -13.21
CA GLU A 228 18.85 6.03 -12.00
C GLU A 228 18.51 5.20 -10.77
N THR A 229 17.33 4.57 -10.75
CA THR A 229 16.87 3.81 -9.58
C THR A 229 17.21 2.34 -9.64
N LEU A 230 17.56 1.80 -10.82
CA LEU A 230 17.88 0.38 -10.98
C LEU A 230 19.15 0.01 -10.21
N PHE A 231 19.03 -0.92 -9.26
CA PHE A 231 20.10 -1.34 -8.33
C PHE A 231 20.73 -0.20 -7.53
N ALA A 232 20.05 0.93 -7.35
CA ALA A 232 20.56 2.09 -6.62
C ALA A 232 20.46 1.91 -5.09
N LEU A 233 20.77 0.72 -4.59
CA LEU A 233 20.75 0.40 -3.16
C LEU A 233 22.05 0.85 -2.49
N ASP A 234 21.94 1.63 -1.40
CA ASP A 234 23.05 1.95 -0.53
C ASP A 234 22.91 1.28 0.83
N PHE A 235 23.80 0.36 1.14
CA PHE A 235 23.79 -0.40 2.39
C PHE A 235 24.55 0.28 3.53
N HIS A 236 25.15 1.46 3.30
CA HIS A 236 25.86 2.19 4.33
C HIS A 236 24.91 2.69 5.42
N GLY A 237 25.27 2.45 6.67
CA GLY A 237 24.49 2.92 7.82
C GLY A 237 23.22 2.11 8.14
N LEU A 238 22.93 1.02 7.43
CA LEU A 238 21.75 0.17 7.71
C LEU A 238 21.81 -0.53 9.07
N LEU A 239 22.99 -0.81 9.60
CA LEU A 239 23.16 -1.49 10.90
C LEU A 239 23.02 -0.54 12.10
N THR A 240 22.60 0.71 11.90
CA THR A 240 22.29 1.61 13.00
C THR A 240 20.95 1.22 13.64
N GLY A 241 20.80 1.45 14.96
CA GLY A 241 19.53 1.17 15.65
C GLY A 241 18.33 1.90 15.01
N LYS A 242 18.57 3.09 14.43
CA LYS A 242 17.57 3.88 13.69
C LYS A 242 17.08 3.12 12.45
N MET A 243 17.97 2.58 11.62
CA MET A 243 17.60 1.87 10.41
C MET A 243 17.03 0.48 10.68
N LEU A 244 17.49 -0.19 11.74
CA LEU A 244 16.88 -1.46 12.17
C LEU A 244 15.41 -1.27 12.55
N SER A 245 15.06 -0.17 13.24
CA SER A 245 13.65 0.12 13.55
C SER A 245 12.82 0.42 12.30
N VAL A 246 13.41 1.06 11.28
CA VAL A 246 12.77 1.30 9.97
C VAL A 246 12.49 -0.03 9.25
N ILE A 247 13.48 -0.92 9.17
CA ILE A 247 13.33 -2.25 8.55
C ILE A 247 12.23 -3.06 9.25
N LEU A 248 12.22 -3.07 10.58
CA LEU A 248 11.19 -3.75 11.35
C LEU A 248 9.80 -3.12 11.14
N ALA A 249 9.70 -1.79 11.05
CA ALA A 249 8.44 -1.11 10.77
C ALA A 249 7.90 -1.47 9.37
N PHE A 250 8.76 -1.48 8.34
CA PHE A 250 8.38 -1.95 7.01
C PHE A 250 7.87 -3.39 7.08
N LEU A 251 8.65 -4.30 7.68
CA LEU A 251 8.32 -5.71 7.79
C LEU A 251 6.96 -5.94 8.48
N PHE A 252 6.70 -5.24 9.58
CA PHE A 252 5.44 -5.40 10.31
C PHE A 252 4.25 -4.86 9.53
N VAL A 253 4.38 -3.67 8.94
CA VAL A 253 3.29 -3.06 8.18
C VAL A 253 2.97 -3.88 6.95
N ASP A 254 3.99 -4.27 6.17
CA ASP A 254 3.83 -5.10 4.97
C ASP A 254 3.19 -6.44 5.29
N PHE A 255 3.72 -7.11 6.30
CA PHE A 255 3.20 -8.40 6.72
C PHE A 255 1.71 -8.36 7.10
N PHE A 256 1.27 -7.32 7.83
CA PHE A 256 -0.14 -7.20 8.24
C PHE A 256 -1.05 -6.76 7.12
N ASP A 257 -0.59 -5.89 6.25
CA ASP A 257 -1.34 -5.45 5.07
C ASP A 257 -1.59 -6.63 4.13
N THR A 258 -0.53 -7.35 3.78
CA THR A 258 -0.61 -8.57 2.97
C THR A 258 -1.47 -9.65 3.64
N ALA A 259 -1.27 -9.95 4.93
CA ALA A 259 -2.06 -10.98 5.61
C ALA A 259 -3.56 -10.63 5.65
N GLY A 260 -3.89 -9.37 5.94
CA GLY A 260 -5.27 -8.89 5.96
C GLY A 260 -5.94 -9.01 4.59
N THR A 261 -5.26 -8.55 3.56
CA THR A 261 -5.74 -8.59 2.18
C THR A 261 -5.88 -10.02 1.65
N LEU A 262 -4.86 -10.86 1.83
CA LEU A 262 -4.88 -12.26 1.39
C LEU A 262 -6.02 -13.05 2.04
N ILE A 263 -6.25 -12.85 3.34
CA ILE A 263 -7.36 -13.52 4.05
C ILE A 263 -8.71 -12.95 3.59
N GLY A 264 -8.82 -11.62 3.46
CA GLY A 264 -10.06 -10.96 3.05
C GLY A 264 -10.49 -11.35 1.65
N VAL A 265 -9.62 -11.17 0.66
CA VAL A 265 -9.88 -11.54 -0.75
C VAL A 265 -9.95 -13.05 -0.92
N GLY A 266 -9.07 -13.80 -0.23
CA GLY A 266 -9.07 -15.26 -0.24
C GLY A 266 -10.39 -15.86 0.26
N ARG A 267 -11.01 -15.24 1.28
CA ARG A 267 -12.34 -15.66 1.79
C ARG A 267 -13.43 -15.44 0.74
N LEU A 268 -13.44 -14.31 0.05
CA LEU A 268 -14.37 -14.03 -1.05
C LEU A 268 -14.19 -14.99 -2.22
N ALA A 269 -12.94 -15.40 -2.49
CA ALA A 269 -12.60 -16.30 -3.57
C ALA A 269 -12.75 -17.80 -3.22
N GLY A 270 -13.07 -18.14 -1.95
CA GLY A 270 -13.21 -19.52 -1.49
C GLY A 270 -11.87 -20.23 -1.18
N PHE A 271 -10.79 -19.49 -0.95
CA PHE A 271 -9.46 -20.02 -0.64
C PHE A 271 -9.11 -20.03 0.87
N VAL A 272 -10.07 -19.74 1.74
CA VAL A 272 -9.89 -19.76 3.19
C VAL A 272 -10.66 -20.94 3.78
N ASP A 273 -9.98 -21.78 4.56
CA ASP A 273 -10.58 -22.94 5.21
C ASP A 273 -11.48 -22.54 6.40
N GLU A 274 -12.18 -23.53 7.00
CA GLU A 274 -13.08 -23.32 8.15
C GLU A 274 -12.34 -22.79 9.39
N GLN A 275 -11.02 -23.01 9.47
CA GLN A 275 -10.16 -22.50 10.53
C GLN A 275 -9.62 -21.10 10.24
N GLY A 276 -10.06 -20.47 9.15
CA GLY A 276 -9.64 -19.13 8.75
C GLY A 276 -8.24 -19.06 8.11
N ARG A 277 -7.68 -20.18 7.67
CA ARG A 277 -6.34 -20.27 7.08
C ARG A 277 -6.44 -20.22 5.56
N LEU A 278 -5.61 -19.40 4.95
CA LEU A 278 -5.50 -19.30 3.49
C LEU A 278 -4.84 -20.55 2.92
N THR A 279 -5.50 -21.20 1.98
CA THR A 279 -4.89 -22.28 1.17
C THR A 279 -3.73 -21.67 0.35
N ARG A 280 -2.61 -22.40 0.22
CA ARG A 280 -1.42 -21.93 -0.53
C ARG A 280 -0.77 -20.66 0.07
N ALA A 281 -1.01 -20.36 1.35
CA ALA A 281 -0.53 -19.16 2.00
C ALA A 281 0.99 -18.96 1.85
N ASN A 282 1.82 -20.03 2.01
CA ASN A 282 3.28 -19.90 1.87
C ASN A 282 3.67 -19.35 0.49
N ARG A 283 3.04 -19.84 -0.59
CA ARG A 283 3.33 -19.38 -1.94
C ARG A 283 2.90 -17.93 -2.16
N ALA A 284 1.74 -17.55 -1.60
CA ALA A 284 1.24 -16.17 -1.69
C ALA A 284 2.17 -15.18 -0.99
N PHE A 285 2.54 -15.46 0.25
CA PHE A 285 3.48 -14.61 0.99
C PHE A 285 4.90 -14.59 0.38
N THR A 286 5.34 -15.70 -0.22
CA THR A 286 6.62 -15.71 -0.94
C THR A 286 6.56 -14.84 -2.20
N ALA A 287 5.45 -14.88 -2.95
CA ALA A 287 5.27 -14.01 -4.12
C ALA A 287 5.32 -12.52 -3.73
N ASP A 288 4.74 -12.17 -2.61
CA ASP A 288 4.74 -10.84 -2.02
C ASP A 288 6.16 -10.40 -1.62
N ALA A 289 6.87 -11.20 -0.84
CA ALA A 289 8.23 -10.93 -0.39
C ALA A 289 9.25 -10.79 -1.56
N VAL A 290 9.10 -11.65 -2.59
CA VAL A 290 9.89 -11.52 -3.83
C VAL A 290 9.53 -10.23 -4.56
N GLY A 291 8.23 -9.89 -4.62
CA GLY A 291 7.76 -8.64 -5.19
C GLY A 291 8.39 -7.42 -4.53
N THR A 292 8.43 -7.38 -3.21
CA THR A 292 9.08 -6.33 -2.40
C THR A 292 10.58 -6.23 -2.71
N SER A 293 11.28 -7.37 -2.70
CA SER A 293 12.73 -7.40 -2.99
C SER A 293 13.02 -6.91 -4.42
N VAL A 294 12.26 -7.37 -5.41
CA VAL A 294 12.38 -6.92 -6.82
C VAL A 294 11.99 -5.45 -6.96
N GLY A 295 10.94 -5.01 -6.26
CA GLY A 295 10.51 -3.62 -6.24
C GLY A 295 11.63 -2.67 -5.77
N ALA A 296 12.29 -3.01 -4.66
CA ALA A 296 13.42 -2.25 -4.14
C ALA A 296 14.60 -2.19 -5.13
N LEU A 297 14.91 -3.31 -5.81
CA LEU A 297 15.97 -3.35 -6.84
C LEU A 297 15.64 -2.48 -8.06
N LEU A 298 14.37 -2.32 -8.40
CA LEU A 298 13.92 -1.47 -9.51
C LEU A 298 13.78 0.00 -9.12
N GLY A 299 13.66 0.32 -7.84
CA GLY A 299 13.49 1.69 -7.35
C GLY A 299 12.05 2.05 -6.98
N THR A 300 11.29 1.08 -6.47
CA THR A 300 10.01 1.33 -5.80
C THR A 300 10.04 0.78 -4.37
N SER A 301 9.08 1.19 -3.55
CA SER A 301 8.98 0.70 -2.17
C SER A 301 8.35 -0.70 -2.11
N THR A 302 8.03 -1.15 -0.91
CA THR A 302 7.42 -2.45 -0.60
C THR A 302 6.21 -2.74 -1.47
N VAL A 303 6.19 -3.92 -2.09
CA VAL A 303 5.08 -4.43 -2.92
C VAL A 303 4.20 -5.34 -2.05
N THR A 304 2.91 -5.12 -2.04
CA THR A 304 1.93 -5.84 -1.20
C THR A 304 0.72 -6.29 -2.00
N SER A 305 -0.07 -7.21 -1.42
CA SER A 305 -1.31 -7.70 -2.03
C SER A 305 -2.43 -6.67 -1.96
N TYR A 306 -3.21 -6.50 -3.04
CA TYR A 306 -4.23 -5.44 -3.17
C TYR A 306 -5.65 -5.94 -2.94
N VAL A 307 -6.38 -5.24 -2.06
CA VAL A 307 -7.79 -5.52 -1.75
C VAL A 307 -8.72 -5.30 -2.95
N GLU A 308 -8.34 -4.48 -3.90
CA GLU A 308 -9.02 -4.26 -5.18
C GLU A 308 -9.16 -5.54 -6.00
N SER A 309 -8.34 -6.55 -5.74
CA SER A 309 -8.48 -7.90 -6.32
C SER A 309 -9.85 -8.52 -6.04
N ALA A 310 -10.52 -8.09 -4.97
CA ALA A 310 -11.90 -8.48 -4.66
C ALA A 310 -12.86 -8.20 -5.83
N THR A 311 -12.65 -7.11 -6.57
CA THR A 311 -13.51 -6.76 -7.72
C THR A 311 -13.41 -7.76 -8.86
N GLY A 312 -12.22 -8.31 -9.12
CA GLY A 312 -12.04 -9.39 -10.09
C GLY A 312 -12.63 -10.71 -9.59
N VAL A 313 -12.51 -10.99 -8.30
CA VAL A 313 -13.15 -12.17 -7.67
C VAL A 313 -14.69 -12.07 -7.77
N GLU A 314 -15.27 -10.88 -7.57
CA GLU A 314 -16.71 -10.63 -7.76
C GLU A 314 -17.14 -10.83 -9.22
N GLU A 315 -16.25 -10.59 -10.20
CA GLU A 315 -16.47 -10.88 -11.62
C GLU A 315 -16.37 -12.37 -11.99
N GLY A 316 -16.05 -13.21 -11.03
CA GLY A 316 -15.90 -14.65 -11.23
C GLY A 316 -14.46 -15.12 -11.41
N GLY A 317 -13.45 -14.27 -11.19
CA GLY A 317 -12.03 -14.68 -11.13
C GLY A 317 -11.80 -15.68 -9.99
N ARG A 318 -11.23 -16.84 -10.32
CA ARG A 318 -11.03 -17.93 -9.35
C ARG A 318 -9.65 -18.54 -9.43
N THR A 319 -8.85 -18.17 -10.42
CA THR A 319 -7.55 -18.78 -10.65
C THR A 319 -6.45 -17.74 -10.85
N GLY A 320 -5.21 -18.21 -10.86
CA GLY A 320 -4.06 -17.35 -11.15
C GLY A 320 -4.06 -16.73 -12.54
N LEU A 321 -4.92 -17.20 -13.48
CA LEU A 321 -5.03 -16.57 -14.80
C LEU A 321 -5.56 -15.14 -14.71
N THR A 322 -6.43 -14.83 -13.74
CA THR A 322 -6.84 -13.46 -13.42
C THR A 322 -5.61 -12.59 -13.09
N ALA A 323 -4.74 -13.06 -12.20
CA ALA A 323 -3.52 -12.33 -11.82
C ALA A 323 -2.55 -12.19 -13.00
N VAL A 324 -2.35 -13.23 -13.80
CA VAL A 324 -1.53 -13.17 -15.03
C VAL A 324 -2.07 -12.09 -15.99
N SER A 325 -3.39 -12.00 -16.14
CA SER A 325 -4.01 -10.96 -16.97
C SER A 325 -3.72 -9.55 -16.47
N VAL A 326 -3.77 -9.33 -15.14
CA VAL A 326 -3.39 -8.06 -14.50
C VAL A 326 -1.92 -7.74 -14.78
N ALA A 327 -1.03 -8.72 -14.61
CA ALA A 327 0.40 -8.52 -14.83
C ALA A 327 0.72 -8.10 -16.27
N ILE A 328 0.05 -8.71 -17.26
CA ILE A 328 0.18 -8.32 -18.67
C ILE A 328 -0.26 -6.86 -18.85
N LEU A 329 -1.37 -6.44 -18.24
CA LEU A 329 -1.86 -5.06 -18.33
C LEU A 329 -0.89 -4.07 -17.68
N PHE A 330 -0.23 -4.43 -16.57
CA PHE A 330 0.85 -3.64 -16.01
C PHE A 330 2.03 -3.47 -16.99
N LEU A 331 2.45 -4.54 -17.66
CA LEU A 331 3.51 -4.43 -18.68
C LEU A 331 3.07 -3.60 -19.88
N LEU A 332 1.82 -3.71 -20.30
CA LEU A 332 1.28 -2.87 -21.38
C LEU A 332 1.18 -1.41 -20.99
N SER A 333 1.00 -1.08 -19.70
CA SER A 333 0.97 0.30 -19.24
C SER A 333 2.31 1.03 -19.42
N LEU A 334 3.43 0.32 -19.55
CA LEU A 334 4.75 0.90 -19.80
C LEU A 334 4.80 1.71 -21.11
N PHE A 335 4.02 1.33 -22.12
CA PHE A 335 3.92 2.11 -23.35
C PHE A 335 3.33 3.50 -23.13
N PHE A 336 2.58 3.70 -22.02
CA PHE A 336 1.94 4.96 -21.68
C PHE A 336 2.72 5.77 -20.63
N THR A 337 4.01 5.46 -20.40
CA THR A 337 4.85 6.16 -19.41
C THR A 337 4.79 7.69 -19.49
N PRO A 338 4.87 8.34 -20.68
CA PRO A 338 4.78 9.80 -20.76
C PRO A 338 3.45 10.35 -20.25
N LEU A 339 2.35 9.67 -20.56
CA LEU A 339 1.02 10.02 -20.05
C LEU A 339 0.95 9.87 -18.53
N LEU A 340 1.48 8.77 -17.99
CA LEU A 340 1.48 8.48 -16.55
C LEU A 340 2.29 9.51 -15.75
N VAL A 341 3.43 9.94 -16.30
CA VAL A 341 4.29 10.98 -15.71
C VAL A 341 3.64 12.36 -15.75
N ALA A 342 2.88 12.68 -16.80
CA ALA A 342 2.27 14.00 -16.98
C ALA A 342 1.05 14.25 -16.07
N VAL A 343 0.46 13.22 -15.45
CA VAL A 343 -0.71 13.38 -14.56
C VAL A 343 -0.33 14.27 -13.36
N PRO A 344 -0.97 15.43 -13.14
CA PRO A 344 -0.59 16.34 -12.08
C PRO A 344 -1.04 15.85 -10.70
N ALA A 345 -0.38 16.33 -9.63
CA ALA A 345 -0.68 15.98 -8.25
C ALA A 345 -2.15 16.25 -7.87
N ILE A 346 -2.75 17.32 -8.39
CA ILE A 346 -4.16 17.67 -8.15
C ILE A 346 -5.13 16.61 -8.67
N ALA A 347 -4.75 15.79 -9.65
CA ALA A 347 -5.57 14.71 -10.16
C ALA A 347 -5.44 13.43 -9.31
N THR A 348 -4.31 13.21 -8.66
CA THR A 348 -4.07 12.06 -7.79
C THR A 348 -4.43 12.30 -6.33
N ALA A 349 -4.46 13.56 -5.88
CA ALA A 349 -4.83 13.95 -4.52
C ALA A 349 -6.22 13.42 -4.09
N PRO A 350 -7.30 13.53 -4.90
CA PRO A 350 -8.59 12.94 -4.58
C PRO A 350 -8.55 11.43 -4.38
N ALA A 351 -7.73 10.73 -5.17
CA ALA A 351 -7.56 9.28 -5.04
C ALA A 351 -6.93 8.91 -3.68
N LEU A 352 -5.91 9.65 -3.23
CA LEU A 352 -5.30 9.47 -1.90
C LEU A 352 -6.33 9.62 -0.77
N ILE A 353 -7.19 10.65 -0.85
CA ILE A 353 -8.25 10.88 0.14
C ILE A 353 -9.22 9.70 0.16
N LEU A 354 -9.65 9.23 -1.01
CA LEU A 354 -10.58 8.10 -1.11
C LEU A 354 -9.97 6.79 -0.64
N VAL A 355 -8.74 6.49 -1.02
CA VAL A 355 -8.02 5.30 -0.53
C VAL A 355 -7.86 5.37 0.98
N GLY A 356 -7.51 6.54 1.52
CA GLY A 356 -7.49 6.79 2.96
C GLY A 356 -8.82 6.44 3.64
N ALA A 357 -9.93 6.92 3.06
CA ALA A 357 -11.27 6.61 3.57
C ALA A 357 -11.62 5.11 3.49
N LEU A 358 -11.18 4.42 2.43
CA LEU A 358 -11.37 2.97 2.30
C LEU A 358 -10.61 2.19 3.38
N MET A 359 -9.36 2.57 3.67
CA MET A 359 -8.54 1.93 4.70
C MET A 359 -9.09 2.15 6.12
N MET A 360 -9.77 3.27 6.36
CA MET A 360 -10.42 3.56 7.64
C MET A 360 -11.65 2.69 7.93
N ARG A 361 -12.19 1.96 6.97
CA ARG A 361 -13.42 1.14 7.17
C ARG A 361 -13.28 0.11 8.29
N GLY A 362 -12.09 -0.42 8.51
CA GLY A 362 -11.82 -1.38 9.57
C GLY A 362 -11.99 -0.82 10.99
N SER A 363 -11.95 0.50 11.18
CA SER A 363 -12.05 1.14 12.49
C SER A 363 -13.40 0.89 13.20
N LYS A 364 -14.44 0.48 12.47
CA LYS A 364 -15.72 0.03 13.04
C LYS A 364 -15.59 -1.22 13.92
N ASP A 365 -14.57 -2.04 13.69
CA ASP A 365 -14.33 -3.29 14.42
C ASP A 365 -13.53 -3.06 15.72
N LEU A 366 -13.16 -1.80 16.02
CA LEU A 366 -12.53 -1.39 17.26
C LEU A 366 -13.59 -1.20 18.36
N ASP A 367 -13.30 -1.72 19.56
CA ASP A 367 -14.14 -1.46 20.73
C ASP A 367 -13.78 -0.11 21.36
N TRP A 368 -14.48 0.93 20.94
CA TRP A 368 -14.33 2.30 21.44
C TRP A 368 -14.87 2.51 22.86
N LYS A 369 -15.61 1.53 23.41
CA LYS A 369 -16.14 1.60 24.78
C LYS A 369 -15.13 1.13 25.82
N ALA A 370 -14.18 0.29 25.43
CA ALA A 370 -13.14 -0.24 26.31
C ALA A 370 -11.90 0.68 26.26
N PRO A 371 -11.57 1.43 27.35
CA PRO A 371 -10.45 2.38 27.33
C PRO A 371 -9.09 1.75 27.03
N ASP A 372 -8.89 0.48 27.41
CA ASP A 372 -7.67 -0.29 27.15
C ASP A 372 -7.51 -0.70 25.67
N GLN A 373 -8.54 -0.50 24.84
CA GLN A 373 -8.51 -0.65 23.39
C GLN A 373 -8.62 0.72 22.69
N ALA A 374 -9.54 1.58 23.13
CA ALA A 374 -9.84 2.84 22.50
C ALA A 374 -8.64 3.82 22.53
N VAL A 375 -7.96 3.93 23.70
CA VAL A 375 -6.83 4.86 23.85
C VAL A 375 -5.63 4.44 22.97
N PRO A 376 -5.15 3.19 23.00
CA PRO A 376 -4.11 2.75 22.08
C PRO A 376 -4.49 2.89 20.60
N ALA A 377 -5.73 2.58 20.24
CA ALA A 377 -6.21 2.75 18.87
C ALA A 377 -6.20 4.23 18.45
N LEU A 378 -6.70 5.13 19.28
CA LEU A 378 -6.67 6.57 19.00
C LEU A 378 -5.23 7.07 18.84
N LEU A 379 -4.33 6.70 19.73
CA LEU A 379 -2.91 7.10 19.67
C LEU A 379 -2.22 6.55 18.40
N THR A 380 -2.58 5.34 17.97
CA THR A 380 -2.09 4.79 16.70
C THR A 380 -2.62 5.60 15.52
N ILE A 381 -3.93 5.80 15.45
CA ILE A 381 -4.61 6.43 14.31
C ILE A 381 -4.21 7.90 14.18
N ALA A 382 -4.28 8.66 15.27
CA ALA A 382 -3.97 10.10 15.27
C ALA A 382 -2.46 10.36 15.26
N GLY A 383 -1.69 9.51 15.92
CA GLY A 383 -0.23 9.64 15.99
C GLY A 383 0.43 9.65 14.62
N MET A 384 -0.08 8.93 13.64
CA MET A 384 0.51 8.86 12.30
C MET A 384 0.46 10.21 11.56
N PRO A 385 -0.71 10.83 11.31
CA PRO A 385 -0.76 12.11 10.60
C PRO A 385 -0.18 13.27 11.42
N PHE A 386 -0.40 13.31 12.74
CA PHE A 386 0.08 14.43 13.55
C PHE A 386 1.58 14.42 13.81
N THR A 387 2.24 13.27 13.72
CA THR A 387 3.71 13.19 13.80
C THR A 387 4.37 12.99 12.44
N TYR A 388 3.57 12.96 11.38
CA TYR A 388 4.01 12.65 10.00
C TYR A 388 4.83 11.36 9.92
N SER A 389 4.49 10.35 10.76
CA SER A 389 5.25 9.11 10.88
C SER A 389 4.37 7.93 11.28
N ILE A 390 4.30 6.92 10.41
CA ILE A 390 3.60 5.65 10.69
C ILE A 390 4.26 4.94 11.88
N ALA A 391 5.59 4.94 11.96
CA ALA A 391 6.32 4.31 13.05
C ALA A 391 6.00 4.93 14.41
N ASN A 392 5.87 6.27 14.49
CA ASN A 392 5.49 6.95 15.72
C ASN A 392 4.09 6.55 16.17
N GLY A 393 3.12 6.49 15.23
CA GLY A 393 1.76 6.07 15.54
C GLY A 393 1.70 4.62 16.06
N ILE A 394 2.39 3.69 15.39
CA ILE A 394 2.49 2.30 15.85
C ILE A 394 3.13 2.23 17.23
N THR A 395 4.22 2.97 17.46
CA THR A 395 4.92 2.98 18.76
C THR A 395 4.02 3.49 19.87
N LEU A 396 3.34 4.62 19.67
CA LEU A 396 2.41 5.19 20.65
C LEU A 396 1.29 4.21 21.00
N GLY A 397 0.72 3.57 19.99
CA GLY A 397 -0.34 2.59 20.19
C GLY A 397 0.14 1.33 20.93
N LEU A 398 1.26 0.76 20.49
CA LEU A 398 1.78 -0.49 21.04
C LEU A 398 2.26 -0.31 22.49
N VAL A 399 3.01 0.75 22.76
CA VAL A 399 3.51 1.07 24.10
C VAL A 399 2.35 1.36 25.05
N SER A 400 1.39 2.21 24.63
CA SER A 400 0.22 2.52 25.45
C SER A 400 -0.66 1.30 25.72
N PHE A 401 -0.84 0.41 24.74
CA PHE A 401 -1.56 -0.84 24.93
C PHE A 401 -0.93 -1.71 26.04
N VAL A 402 0.39 -1.91 25.97
CA VAL A 402 1.10 -2.71 26.98
C VAL A 402 1.02 -2.06 28.35
N LEU A 403 1.30 -0.76 28.46
CA LEU A 403 1.28 -0.03 29.74
C LEU A 403 -0.12 -0.04 30.37
N ILE A 404 -1.18 0.25 29.63
CA ILE A 404 -2.55 0.26 30.14
C ILE A 404 -2.95 -1.13 30.63
N ARG A 405 -2.65 -2.19 29.88
CA ARG A 405 -2.95 -3.56 30.29
C ARG A 405 -2.20 -3.98 31.56
N VAL A 406 -0.94 -3.61 31.69
CA VAL A 406 -0.14 -3.88 32.88
C VAL A 406 -0.72 -3.15 34.10
N LEU A 407 -0.99 -1.84 33.98
CA LEU A 407 -1.55 -1.03 35.07
C LEU A 407 -2.96 -1.46 35.47
N ALA A 408 -3.75 -1.96 34.50
CA ALA A 408 -5.07 -2.54 34.74
C ALA A 408 -5.05 -3.97 35.38
N GLY A 409 -3.87 -4.51 35.69
CA GLY A 409 -3.72 -5.85 36.25
C GLY A 409 -3.92 -7.00 35.26
N ARG A 410 -4.08 -6.66 33.93
CA ARG A 410 -4.32 -7.62 32.84
C ARG A 410 -3.03 -8.04 32.13
N TYR A 411 -1.89 -8.03 32.84
CA TYR A 411 -0.56 -8.30 32.29
C TYR A 411 -0.42 -9.67 31.61
N ARG A 412 -1.19 -10.67 32.08
CA ARG A 412 -1.20 -12.03 31.50
C ARG A 412 -1.83 -12.13 30.11
N GLU A 413 -2.62 -11.15 29.73
CA GLU A 413 -3.26 -11.08 28.40
C GLU A 413 -2.34 -10.48 27.33
N VAL A 414 -1.19 -9.96 27.74
CA VAL A 414 -0.20 -9.37 26.82
C VAL A 414 0.80 -10.45 26.42
N HIS A 415 0.93 -10.67 25.11
CA HIS A 415 1.88 -11.65 24.60
C HIS A 415 3.33 -11.24 24.92
N PRO A 416 4.24 -12.17 25.31
CA PRO A 416 5.62 -11.86 25.70
C PRO A 416 6.38 -11.03 24.67
N LEU A 417 6.16 -11.26 23.38
CA LEU A 417 6.77 -10.48 22.30
C LEU A 417 6.38 -8.99 22.37
N MET A 418 5.17 -8.65 22.82
CA MET A 418 4.72 -7.26 22.96
C MET A 418 5.51 -6.50 24.03
N TYR A 419 5.88 -7.17 25.12
CA TYR A 419 6.77 -6.59 26.15
C TYR A 419 8.15 -6.28 25.57
N LEU A 420 8.71 -7.25 24.82
CA LEU A 420 10.01 -7.08 24.19
C LEU A 420 9.99 -5.91 23.20
N LEU A 421 9.00 -5.88 22.31
CA LEU A 421 8.84 -4.81 21.32
C LEU A 421 8.63 -3.45 21.97
N SER A 422 7.74 -3.36 22.97
CA SER A 422 7.52 -2.09 23.70
C SER A 422 8.78 -1.62 24.42
N GLY A 423 9.50 -2.54 25.06
CA GLY A 423 10.78 -2.21 25.72
C GLY A 423 11.83 -1.71 24.75
N LEU A 424 11.98 -2.36 23.59
CA LEU A 424 12.89 -1.92 22.54
C LEU A 424 12.49 -0.54 21.97
N LEU A 425 11.20 -0.30 21.75
CA LEU A 425 10.70 0.99 21.26
C LEU A 425 10.90 2.10 22.28
N ILE A 426 10.61 1.86 23.57
CA ILE A 426 10.87 2.83 24.65
C ILE A 426 12.37 3.15 24.73
N ALA A 427 13.24 2.14 24.73
CA ALA A 427 14.69 2.32 24.76
C ALA A 427 15.16 3.12 23.54
N PHE A 428 14.64 2.83 22.35
CA PHE A 428 14.96 3.57 21.13
C PHE A 428 14.62 5.05 21.24
N TYR A 429 13.41 5.39 21.73
CA TYR A 429 12.99 6.81 21.88
C TYR A 429 13.64 7.52 23.07
N ALA A 430 14.06 6.78 24.10
CA ALA A 430 14.77 7.36 25.24
C ALA A 430 16.25 7.66 24.94
N LEU A 431 16.85 6.96 23.98
CA LEU A 431 18.25 7.13 23.56
C LEU A 431 18.42 8.07 22.34
N ARG A 432 17.31 8.58 21.80
CA ARG A 432 17.30 9.55 20.70
C ARG A 432 17.42 10.98 21.20
#